data_c815f8772c5d0af266e3964f6ae0addf
#
_entry.id   c815f8772c5d0af266e3964f6ae0addf
#
_cell.length_a   1.000
_cell.length_b   1.000
_cell.length_c   1.000
_cell.angle_alpha   90.00
_cell.angle_beta   90.00
_cell.angle_gamma   90.00
#
_symmetry.space_group_name_H-M   'P 1'
#
loop_
_entity.id
_entity.type
_entity.pdbx_description
1 polymer ?
#
loop_
_entity_poly.entity_id
_entity_poly.type
_entity_poly.pdbx_seq_one_letter_code
_entity_poly.pdbx_strand_id
1 'polypeptide(L)'
;MNILISNIGRRGYLVDFLKADRCFDGKVFVSDCDETASGLYGAADQYFVLSRPVDNPEIYIDNLLSLCEKKRVDIVIPVIDPEIPILAKAKERFAEKGIMVLVSNQEVVEICNSKKMMNRFLIENGFELIQTYDTIESFEEARAKSKIDFPVFIKEDFGSASLGAGVVKSMEELRFRFNDGMIIQENVQGEEYGVDIFNDWQLKPVRIVIKKKPAMRSGETDKAITVYDDSILYLSIRLGKTLKHFGPLDCDILKKGEQMFIIDLNPRFGGGYPASHLAGANLLGLLSKLKLNQPIEIDYKAYRDGVLTMKDIGLKSVKVHHA
;
A
#
# COMPACT_ATOMS: atom_id res chain seq x y z
N MET A 1 -21.46 9.22 -7.98
CA MET A 1 -20.34 9.58 -7.08
C MET A 1 -19.06 9.70 -7.89
N ASN A 2 -18.39 10.87 -7.86
CA ASN A 2 -17.20 11.12 -8.66
C ASN A 2 -15.93 10.77 -7.89
N ILE A 3 -15.00 10.08 -8.53
CA ILE A 3 -13.74 9.61 -7.92
C ILE A 3 -12.56 10.23 -8.65
N LEU A 4 -11.56 10.70 -7.92
CA LEU A 4 -10.25 11.07 -8.44
C LEU A 4 -9.21 10.09 -7.91
N ILE A 5 -8.48 9.42 -8.82
CA ILE A 5 -7.31 8.61 -8.45
C ILE A 5 -6.08 9.49 -8.70
N SER A 6 -5.36 9.83 -7.63
CA SER A 6 -4.19 10.71 -7.72
C SER A 6 -2.88 9.92 -7.88
N ASN A 7 -1.94 10.51 -8.63
CA ASN A 7 -0.65 9.90 -8.96
C ASN A 7 -0.78 8.47 -9.47
N ILE A 8 -1.62 8.30 -10.51
CA ILE A 8 -2.09 7.01 -11.04
C ILE A 8 -0.95 6.09 -11.51
N GLY A 9 0.17 6.65 -12.01
CA GLY A 9 1.31 5.90 -12.52
C GLY A 9 0.92 4.87 -13.58
N ARG A 10 1.18 3.60 -13.29
CA ARG A 10 0.83 2.45 -14.14
C ARG A 10 -0.46 1.75 -13.72
N ARG A 11 -1.24 2.31 -12.76
CA ARG A 11 -2.39 1.65 -12.12
C ARG A 11 -3.72 1.94 -12.80
N GLY A 12 -3.71 2.15 -14.14
CA GLY A 12 -4.92 2.39 -14.94
C GLY A 12 -6.01 1.32 -14.77
N TYR A 13 -5.64 0.10 -14.38
CA TYR A 13 -6.60 -0.97 -14.05
C TYR A 13 -7.60 -0.60 -12.95
N LEU A 14 -7.27 0.33 -12.05
CA LEU A 14 -8.23 0.80 -11.03
C LEU A 14 -9.41 1.54 -11.68
N VAL A 15 -9.14 2.31 -12.74
CA VAL A 15 -10.18 2.96 -13.53
C VAL A 15 -11.05 1.92 -14.23
N ASP A 16 -10.41 0.92 -14.85
CA ASP A 16 -11.12 -0.14 -15.58
C ASP A 16 -12.03 -0.93 -14.63
N PHE A 17 -11.57 -1.24 -13.41
CA PHE A 17 -12.37 -1.92 -12.40
C PHE A 17 -13.57 -1.09 -11.92
N LEU A 18 -13.39 0.23 -11.69
CA LEU A 18 -14.49 1.13 -11.34
C LEU A 18 -15.51 1.22 -12.46
N LYS A 19 -15.06 1.39 -13.71
CA LYS A 19 -15.94 1.49 -14.87
C LYS A 19 -16.67 0.19 -15.22
N ALA A 20 -16.10 -0.95 -14.88
CA ALA A 20 -16.72 -2.26 -15.05
C ALA A 20 -17.75 -2.60 -13.96
N ASP A 21 -17.73 -1.91 -12.82
CA ASP A 21 -18.68 -2.12 -11.73
C ASP A 21 -20.04 -1.53 -12.10
N ARG A 22 -21.06 -2.39 -12.25
CA ARG A 22 -22.43 -1.99 -12.61
C ARG A 22 -23.11 -1.11 -11.55
N CYS A 23 -22.62 -1.13 -10.33
CA CYS A 23 -23.13 -0.29 -9.24
C CYS A 23 -22.45 1.08 -9.18
N PHE A 24 -21.42 1.29 -9.99
CA PHE A 24 -20.73 2.59 -10.06
C PHE A 24 -21.40 3.48 -11.12
N ASP A 25 -21.95 4.58 -10.67
CA ASP A 25 -22.70 5.54 -11.47
C ASP A 25 -22.02 6.92 -11.42
N GLY A 26 -20.75 7.01 -11.69
CA GLY A 26 -20.00 8.25 -11.55
C GLY A 26 -18.94 8.47 -12.60
N LYS A 27 -18.25 9.61 -12.46
CA LYS A 27 -17.06 9.91 -13.26
C LYS A 27 -15.81 9.49 -12.51
N VAL A 28 -14.85 8.98 -13.27
CA VAL A 28 -13.52 8.66 -12.77
C VAL A 28 -12.53 9.63 -13.40
N PHE A 29 -11.91 10.43 -12.57
CA PHE A 29 -10.81 11.32 -12.92
C PHE A 29 -9.48 10.70 -12.49
N VAL A 30 -8.41 11.05 -13.18
CA VAL A 30 -7.06 10.64 -12.81
C VAL A 30 -6.11 11.82 -12.85
N SER A 31 -5.10 11.83 -12.01
CA SER A 31 -4.01 12.79 -12.09
C SER A 31 -2.66 12.11 -11.90
N ASP A 32 -1.61 12.74 -12.42
CA ASP A 32 -0.21 12.36 -12.19
C ASP A 32 0.68 13.58 -12.29
N CYS A 33 1.89 13.52 -11.74
CA CYS A 33 2.92 14.53 -11.95
C CYS A 33 3.77 14.28 -13.19
N ASP A 34 3.76 13.06 -13.71
CA ASP A 34 4.41 12.66 -14.96
C ASP A 34 3.35 12.59 -16.08
N GLU A 35 3.43 13.51 -17.03
CA GLU A 35 2.51 13.53 -18.19
C GLU A 35 2.62 12.27 -19.05
N THR A 36 3.71 11.50 -18.92
CA THR A 36 3.92 10.23 -19.63
C THR A 36 3.40 9.02 -18.87
N ALA A 37 2.85 9.19 -17.67
CA ALA A 37 2.28 8.10 -16.89
C ALA A 37 1.16 7.39 -17.65
N SER A 38 1.34 6.10 -17.93
CA SER A 38 0.42 5.33 -18.79
C SER A 38 -1.02 5.25 -18.25
N GLY A 39 -1.20 5.38 -16.93
CA GLY A 39 -2.51 5.41 -16.30
C GLY A 39 -3.37 6.63 -16.63
N LEU A 40 -2.77 7.73 -17.08
CA LEU A 40 -3.50 8.91 -17.55
C LEU A 40 -4.30 8.62 -18.84
N TYR A 41 -3.81 7.70 -19.67
CA TYR A 41 -4.29 7.43 -21.02
C TYR A 41 -5.16 6.15 -21.07
N GLY A 42 -6.09 6.01 -20.13
CA GLY A 42 -6.99 4.86 -20.01
C GLY A 42 -8.45 5.21 -20.19
N ALA A 43 -9.32 4.50 -19.50
CA ALA A 43 -10.78 4.65 -19.52
C ALA A 43 -11.31 5.78 -18.63
N ALA A 44 -10.44 6.63 -18.06
CA ALA A 44 -10.85 7.77 -17.22
C ALA A 44 -11.65 8.79 -18.04
N ASP A 45 -12.62 9.45 -17.39
CA ASP A 45 -13.42 10.50 -18.03
C ASP A 45 -12.59 11.74 -18.38
N GLN A 46 -11.57 12.03 -17.58
CA GLN A 46 -10.61 13.10 -17.83
C GLN A 46 -9.34 12.86 -16.99
N TYR A 47 -8.18 13.33 -17.48
CA TYR A 47 -6.91 13.32 -16.76
C TYR A 47 -6.40 14.73 -16.51
N PHE A 48 -5.49 14.88 -15.53
CA PHE A 48 -4.86 16.14 -15.14
C PHE A 48 -3.39 15.88 -14.80
N VAL A 49 -2.53 16.82 -15.19
CA VAL A 49 -1.14 16.86 -14.76
C VAL A 49 -1.04 17.86 -13.61
N LEU A 50 -0.57 17.42 -12.47
CA LEU A 50 -0.38 18.24 -11.27
C LEU A 50 1.13 18.28 -10.90
N SER A 51 1.52 19.22 -10.04
CA SER A 51 2.88 19.24 -9.50
C SER A 51 3.17 17.98 -8.68
N ARG A 52 4.47 17.63 -8.56
CA ARG A 52 4.88 16.53 -7.70
C ARG A 52 4.56 16.86 -6.23
N PRO A 53 3.91 15.93 -5.47
CA PRO A 53 3.48 16.22 -4.10
C PRO A 53 4.61 16.65 -3.16
N VAL A 54 5.79 16.04 -3.28
CA VAL A 54 6.93 16.27 -2.38
C VAL A 54 7.71 17.54 -2.65
N ASP A 55 7.60 18.14 -3.84
CA ASP A 55 8.36 19.35 -4.20
C ASP A 55 7.80 20.59 -3.49
N ASN A 56 6.48 20.72 -3.44
CA ASN A 56 5.78 21.75 -2.68
C ASN A 56 4.40 21.22 -2.22
N PRO A 57 4.34 20.60 -1.03
CA PRO A 57 3.12 19.97 -0.53
C PRO A 57 1.91 20.91 -0.45
N GLU A 58 2.09 22.16 -0.03
CA GLU A 58 0.98 23.12 0.10
C GLU A 58 0.38 23.49 -1.27
N ILE A 59 1.22 23.83 -2.24
CA ILE A 59 0.76 24.12 -3.61
C ILE A 59 0.08 22.89 -4.22
N TYR A 60 0.63 21.71 -3.99
CA TYR A 60 0.01 20.47 -4.46
C TYR A 60 -1.39 20.29 -3.88
N ILE A 61 -1.55 20.45 -2.56
CA ILE A 61 -2.84 20.32 -1.88
C ILE A 61 -3.85 21.36 -2.38
N ASP A 62 -3.44 22.63 -2.54
CA ASP A 62 -4.31 23.69 -3.03
C ASP A 62 -4.81 23.38 -4.45
N ASN A 63 -3.93 22.94 -5.34
CA ASN A 63 -4.28 22.58 -6.71
C ASN A 63 -5.19 21.35 -6.75
N LEU A 64 -4.90 20.31 -5.95
CA LEU A 64 -5.71 19.10 -5.88
C LEU A 64 -7.11 19.41 -5.34
N LEU A 65 -7.20 20.20 -4.26
CA LEU A 65 -8.48 20.61 -3.66
C LEU A 65 -9.33 21.44 -4.65
N SER A 66 -8.72 22.45 -5.29
CA SER A 66 -9.39 23.27 -6.33
C SER A 66 -9.89 22.40 -7.50
N LEU A 67 -9.09 21.43 -7.94
CA LEU A 67 -9.51 20.48 -8.96
C LEU A 67 -10.71 19.64 -8.49
N CYS A 68 -10.66 19.13 -7.26
CA CYS A 68 -11.74 18.34 -6.70
C CYS A 68 -13.06 19.13 -6.60
N GLU A 69 -13.03 20.39 -6.14
CA GLU A 69 -14.20 21.26 -6.09
C GLU A 69 -14.75 21.52 -7.51
N LYS A 70 -13.89 21.88 -8.47
CA LYS A 70 -14.27 22.14 -9.87
C LYS A 70 -14.92 20.94 -10.56
N LYS A 71 -14.46 19.73 -10.23
CA LYS A 71 -14.95 18.46 -10.81
C LYS A 71 -16.02 17.78 -9.96
N ARG A 72 -16.38 18.35 -8.83
CA ARG A 72 -17.33 17.78 -7.85
C ARG A 72 -16.91 16.35 -7.47
N VAL A 73 -15.65 16.21 -7.12
CA VAL A 73 -15.08 14.92 -6.65
C VAL A 73 -15.60 14.63 -5.25
N ASP A 74 -16.09 13.42 -5.05
CA ASP A 74 -16.56 12.94 -3.76
C ASP A 74 -15.47 12.19 -2.98
N ILE A 75 -14.59 11.49 -3.71
CA ILE A 75 -13.53 10.64 -3.13
C ILE A 75 -12.22 10.85 -3.90
N VAL A 76 -11.13 11.08 -3.15
CA VAL A 76 -9.75 11.05 -3.64
C VAL A 76 -9.10 9.74 -3.20
N ILE A 77 -8.54 8.98 -4.13
CA ILE A 77 -7.82 7.72 -3.90
C ILE A 77 -6.34 7.91 -4.23
N PRO A 78 -5.46 8.15 -3.24
CA PRO A 78 -4.03 8.15 -3.47
C PRO A 78 -3.50 6.72 -3.64
N VAL A 79 -2.52 6.56 -4.54
CA VAL A 79 -1.98 5.23 -4.85
C VAL A 79 -0.45 5.14 -4.75
N ILE A 80 0.23 6.22 -4.37
CA ILE A 80 1.68 6.23 -4.14
C ILE A 80 2.02 6.62 -2.71
N ASP A 81 3.03 5.97 -2.15
CA ASP A 81 3.42 6.15 -0.74
C ASP A 81 3.89 7.57 -0.40
N PRO A 82 4.66 8.31 -1.24
CA PRO A 82 5.09 9.68 -0.93
C PRO A 82 3.94 10.70 -0.78
N GLU A 83 2.78 10.44 -1.38
CA GLU A 83 1.62 11.33 -1.30
C GLU A 83 0.81 11.14 0.00
N ILE A 84 0.80 9.92 0.54
CA ILE A 84 -0.03 9.53 1.68
C ILE A 84 0.18 10.42 2.91
N PRO A 85 1.43 10.70 3.38
CA PRO A 85 1.64 11.57 4.53
C PRO A 85 1.18 13.02 4.31
N ILE A 86 1.30 13.52 3.08
CA ILE A 86 0.90 14.87 2.69
C ILE A 86 -0.62 15.00 2.77
N LEU A 87 -1.32 14.03 2.19
CA LEU A 87 -2.78 14.00 2.23
C LEU A 87 -3.34 13.71 3.62
N ALA A 88 -2.67 12.89 4.44
CA ALA A 88 -3.08 12.64 5.81
C ALA A 88 -3.10 13.93 6.66
N LYS A 89 -2.10 14.80 6.48
CA LYS A 89 -2.03 16.12 7.14
C LYS A 89 -3.11 17.09 6.65
N ALA A 90 -3.46 17.04 5.38
CA ALA A 90 -4.42 17.94 4.74
C ALA A 90 -5.87 17.42 4.74
N LYS A 91 -6.11 16.21 5.23
CA LYS A 91 -7.38 15.48 5.08
C LYS A 91 -8.60 16.28 5.58
N GLU A 92 -8.47 17.05 6.67
CA GLU A 92 -9.56 17.87 7.20
C GLU A 92 -9.97 19.00 6.22
N ARG A 93 -9.03 19.59 5.47
CA ARG A 93 -9.32 20.61 4.45
C ARG A 93 -10.24 20.08 3.34
N PHE A 94 -10.06 18.82 2.97
CA PHE A 94 -10.94 18.12 2.02
C PHE A 94 -12.28 17.78 2.66
N ALA A 95 -12.28 17.32 3.91
CA ALA A 95 -13.50 16.95 4.64
C ALA A 95 -14.44 18.16 4.81
N GLU A 96 -13.92 19.36 5.08
CA GLU A 96 -14.68 20.62 5.15
C GLU A 96 -15.42 20.94 3.82
N LYS A 97 -14.92 20.44 2.70
CA LYS A 97 -15.54 20.54 1.38
C LYS A 97 -16.43 19.34 1.03
N GLY A 98 -16.64 18.43 1.98
CA GLY A 98 -17.39 17.21 1.77
C GLY A 98 -16.67 16.16 0.92
N ILE A 99 -15.35 16.27 0.73
CA ILE A 99 -14.54 15.34 -0.06
C ILE A 99 -13.87 14.35 0.89
N MET A 100 -14.05 13.05 0.66
CA MET A 100 -13.34 12.01 1.38
C MET A 100 -11.98 11.74 0.74
N VAL A 101 -10.89 11.94 1.46
CA VAL A 101 -9.58 11.42 1.06
C VAL A 101 -9.38 10.04 1.67
N LEU A 102 -9.12 9.04 0.85
CA LEU A 102 -8.97 7.66 1.27
C LEU A 102 -7.58 7.41 1.88
N VAL A 103 -7.35 8.05 3.02
CA VAL A 103 -6.12 7.92 3.82
C VAL A 103 -6.47 7.72 5.29
N SER A 104 -5.63 6.98 6.00
CA SER A 104 -5.68 6.84 7.45
C SER A 104 -5.33 8.15 8.15
N ASN A 105 -5.48 8.21 9.47
CA ASN A 105 -4.98 9.33 10.26
C ASN A 105 -3.44 9.38 10.23
N GLN A 106 -2.88 10.51 10.65
CA GLN A 106 -1.44 10.76 10.57
C GLN A 106 -0.62 9.72 11.37
N GLU A 107 -1.07 9.33 12.56
CA GLU A 107 -0.38 8.35 13.41
C GLU A 107 -0.23 6.99 12.71
N VAL A 108 -1.31 6.48 12.12
CA VAL A 108 -1.29 5.22 11.35
C VAL A 108 -0.37 5.34 10.13
N VAL A 109 -0.42 6.47 9.44
CA VAL A 109 0.46 6.71 8.27
C VAL A 109 1.93 6.74 8.68
N GLU A 110 2.29 7.37 9.81
CA GLU A 110 3.64 7.41 10.33
C GLU A 110 4.14 6.00 10.70
N ILE A 111 3.30 5.19 11.39
CA ILE A 111 3.61 3.79 11.69
C ILE A 111 3.89 3.00 10.40
N CYS A 112 3.05 3.14 9.39
CA CYS A 112 3.21 2.40 8.14
C CYS A 112 4.41 2.88 7.30
N ASN A 113 4.75 4.17 7.36
CA ASN A 113 5.78 4.76 6.52
C ASN A 113 7.22 4.51 7.01
N SER A 114 7.42 4.21 8.32
CA SER A 114 8.71 3.91 8.92
C SER A 114 8.77 2.47 9.42
N LYS A 115 9.76 1.70 8.96
CA LYS A 115 10.00 0.32 9.43
C LYS A 115 10.34 0.28 10.92
N LYS A 116 11.04 1.31 11.43
CA LYS A 116 11.36 1.46 12.86
C LYS A 116 10.10 1.71 13.68
N MET A 117 9.21 2.61 13.24
CA MET A 117 7.92 2.85 13.91
C MET A 117 7.00 1.65 13.83
N MET A 118 6.93 0.98 12.67
CA MET A 118 6.19 -0.25 12.48
C MET A 118 6.67 -1.34 13.46
N ASN A 119 7.97 -1.56 13.56
CA ASN A 119 8.53 -2.55 14.48
C ASN A 119 8.19 -2.22 15.94
N ARG A 120 8.29 -0.95 16.36
CA ARG A 120 7.88 -0.53 17.70
C ARG A 120 6.40 -0.84 17.95
N PHE A 121 5.52 -0.45 17.02
CA PHE A 121 4.09 -0.74 17.11
C PHE A 121 3.83 -2.25 17.22
N LEU A 122 4.51 -3.07 16.44
CA LEU A 122 4.35 -4.53 16.45
C LEU A 122 4.81 -5.12 17.79
N ILE A 123 5.95 -4.65 18.37
CA ILE A 123 6.43 -5.06 19.70
C ILE A 123 5.39 -4.73 20.77
N GLU A 124 4.97 -3.49 20.85
CA GLU A 124 4.04 -2.99 21.87
C GLU A 124 2.70 -3.73 21.85
N ASN A 125 2.32 -4.27 20.69
CA ASN A 125 1.08 -5.01 20.51
C ASN A 125 1.28 -6.53 20.46
N GLY A 126 2.48 -7.05 20.78
CA GLY A 126 2.76 -8.47 20.93
C GLY A 126 2.69 -9.28 19.63
N PHE A 127 3.02 -8.69 18.48
CA PHE A 127 3.21 -9.42 17.23
C PHE A 127 4.61 -10.05 17.17
N GLU A 128 4.73 -11.13 16.40
CA GLU A 128 6.05 -11.71 16.12
C GLU A 128 6.87 -10.78 15.24
N LEU A 129 8.17 -10.71 15.51
CA LEU A 129 9.10 -9.81 14.83
C LEU A 129 10.29 -10.52 14.25
N ILE A 130 10.76 -10.02 13.13
CA ILE A 130 12.12 -10.26 12.65
C ILE A 130 13.07 -9.40 13.49
N GLN A 131 14.14 -10.01 14.00
CA GLN A 131 15.17 -9.26 14.74
C GLN A 131 15.69 -8.11 13.87
N THR A 132 15.64 -6.89 14.41
CA THR A 132 15.93 -5.67 13.67
C THR A 132 16.86 -4.78 14.48
N TYR A 133 17.84 -4.17 13.81
CA TYR A 133 18.83 -3.28 14.39
C TYR A 133 18.90 -2.00 13.56
N ASP A 134 19.03 -0.87 14.26
CA ASP A 134 19.00 0.46 13.66
C ASP A 134 20.38 1.00 13.31
N THR A 135 21.44 0.38 13.86
CA THR A 135 22.84 0.79 13.66
C THR A 135 23.75 -0.44 13.56
N ILE A 136 24.92 -0.24 12.96
CA ILE A 136 25.96 -1.28 12.89
C ILE A 136 26.42 -1.69 14.31
N GLU A 137 26.57 -0.75 15.23
CA GLU A 137 27.01 -0.99 16.60
C GLU A 137 26.03 -1.90 17.33
N SER A 138 24.73 -1.62 17.27
CA SER A 138 23.69 -2.46 17.89
C SER A 138 23.65 -3.88 17.30
N PHE A 139 23.90 -4.01 16.00
CA PHE A 139 24.06 -5.30 15.33
C PHE A 139 25.32 -6.04 15.80
N GLU A 140 26.49 -5.37 15.87
CA GLU A 140 27.75 -5.96 16.34
C GLU A 140 27.64 -6.45 17.79
N GLU A 141 26.99 -5.68 18.66
CA GLU A 141 26.72 -6.10 20.06
C GLU A 141 25.85 -7.36 20.12
N ALA A 142 24.81 -7.41 19.31
CA ALA A 142 23.91 -8.58 19.25
C ALA A 142 24.63 -9.81 18.70
N ARG A 143 25.49 -9.63 17.70
CA ARG A 143 26.31 -10.68 17.10
C ARG A 143 27.35 -11.21 18.10
N ALA A 144 27.99 -10.34 18.84
CA ALA A 144 28.93 -10.74 19.91
C ALA A 144 28.27 -11.60 21.02
N LYS A 145 26.95 -11.42 21.23
CA LYS A 145 26.12 -12.21 22.14
C LYS A 145 25.47 -13.44 21.46
N SER A 146 25.88 -13.77 20.24
CA SER A 146 25.37 -14.90 19.44
C SER A 146 23.84 -14.86 19.22
N LYS A 147 23.25 -13.68 19.20
CA LYS A 147 21.81 -13.48 18.97
C LYS A 147 21.45 -13.47 17.48
N ILE A 148 22.39 -13.04 16.64
CA ILE A 148 22.26 -12.96 15.19
C ILE A 148 23.63 -13.16 14.53
N ASP A 149 23.65 -13.64 13.29
CA ASP A 149 24.85 -13.68 12.44
C ASP A 149 24.46 -13.51 10.96
N PHE A 150 25.46 -13.40 10.09
CA PHE A 150 25.26 -13.36 8.64
C PHE A 150 24.69 -14.68 8.07
N PRO A 151 23.91 -14.61 6.99
CA PRO A 151 23.53 -13.43 6.23
C PRO A 151 22.42 -12.61 6.92
N VAL A 152 22.46 -11.29 6.76
CA VAL A 152 21.42 -10.36 7.20
C VAL A 152 20.79 -9.68 6.00
N PHE A 153 19.61 -9.07 6.19
CA PHE A 153 18.92 -8.28 5.19
C PHE A 153 18.94 -6.80 5.58
N ILE A 154 19.30 -5.92 4.64
CA ILE A 154 19.23 -4.47 4.85
C ILE A 154 18.16 -3.85 3.95
N LYS A 155 17.48 -2.83 4.44
CA LYS A 155 16.52 -2.05 3.68
C LYS A 155 16.38 -0.64 4.23
N GLU A 156 15.90 0.30 3.40
CA GLU A 156 15.56 1.66 3.85
C GLU A 156 14.48 1.62 4.94
N ASP A 157 14.59 2.51 5.93
CA ASP A 157 13.56 2.73 6.96
C ASP A 157 12.29 3.30 6.32
N PHE A 158 12.45 4.32 5.47
CA PHE A 158 11.35 4.96 4.76
C PHE A 158 11.27 4.49 3.30
N GLY A 159 10.05 4.41 2.79
CA GLY A 159 9.80 4.12 1.38
C GLY A 159 9.38 2.68 1.08
N SER A 160 9.05 2.48 -0.18
CA SER A 160 8.59 1.23 -0.78
C SER A 160 9.47 0.84 -1.98
N ALA A 161 9.14 -0.25 -2.64
CA ALA A 161 9.80 -0.73 -3.87
C ALA A 161 11.23 -1.28 -3.70
N SER A 162 11.65 -1.66 -2.48
CA SER A 162 12.90 -2.40 -2.24
C SER A 162 14.17 -1.73 -2.77
N LEU A 163 14.18 -0.40 -2.96
CA LEU A 163 15.37 0.34 -3.37
C LEU A 163 16.47 0.17 -2.33
N GLY A 164 17.69 -0.20 -2.75
CA GLY A 164 18.83 -0.43 -1.86
C GLY A 164 18.73 -1.67 -0.97
N ALA A 165 17.58 -2.35 -0.91
CA ALA A 165 17.38 -3.53 -0.09
C ALA A 165 18.16 -4.75 -0.62
N GLY A 166 18.52 -5.65 0.29
CA GLY A 166 19.14 -6.90 -0.12
C GLY A 166 19.87 -7.64 1.00
N VAL A 167 20.27 -8.86 0.67
CA VAL A 167 21.03 -9.74 1.55
C VAL A 167 22.50 -9.28 1.60
N VAL A 168 23.05 -9.23 2.79
CA VAL A 168 24.45 -8.90 3.10
C VAL A 168 25.07 -10.09 3.82
N LYS A 169 26.29 -10.47 3.41
CA LYS A 169 26.93 -11.71 3.83
C LYS A 169 28.16 -11.52 4.73
N SER A 170 28.65 -10.29 4.88
CA SER A 170 29.81 -9.98 5.68
C SER A 170 29.77 -8.58 6.29
N MET A 171 30.60 -8.34 7.33
CA MET A 171 30.77 -7.01 7.92
C MET A 171 31.30 -5.97 6.93
N GLU A 172 32.21 -6.37 6.04
CA GLU A 172 32.76 -5.50 5.00
C GLU A 172 31.65 -5.02 4.08
N GLU A 173 30.83 -5.94 3.56
CA GLU A 173 29.69 -5.62 2.71
C GLU A 173 28.66 -4.76 3.46
N LEU A 174 28.38 -5.05 4.76
CA LEU A 174 27.47 -4.27 5.58
C LEU A 174 27.93 -2.82 5.72
N ARG A 175 29.19 -2.59 6.08
CA ARG A 175 29.76 -1.25 6.23
C ARG A 175 29.82 -0.47 4.90
N PHE A 176 29.91 -1.18 3.77
CA PHE A 176 29.91 -0.55 2.45
C PHE A 176 28.50 -0.11 2.03
N ARG A 177 27.46 -0.89 2.34
CA ARG A 177 26.10 -0.68 1.85
C ARG A 177 25.16 0.04 2.80
N PHE A 178 25.41 -0.09 4.11
CA PHE A 178 24.54 0.48 5.14
C PHE A 178 24.76 1.99 5.31
N ASN A 179 23.67 2.71 5.51
CA ASN A 179 23.66 4.12 5.90
C ASN A 179 22.59 4.36 7.00
N ASP A 180 22.62 5.54 7.65
CA ASP A 180 21.75 5.88 8.79
C ASP A 180 20.23 5.88 8.46
N GLY A 181 19.88 5.89 7.18
CA GLY A 181 18.49 5.78 6.70
C GLY A 181 17.98 4.34 6.63
N MET A 182 18.82 3.35 6.93
CA MET A 182 18.49 1.92 6.78
C MET A 182 18.24 1.22 8.12
N ILE A 183 17.74 -0.01 8.01
CA ILE A 183 17.68 -1.00 9.10
C ILE A 183 18.38 -2.29 8.67
N ILE A 184 18.91 -3.02 9.65
CA ILE A 184 19.51 -4.35 9.51
C ILE A 184 18.53 -5.36 10.11
N GLN A 185 18.15 -6.39 9.37
CA GLN A 185 17.22 -7.43 9.84
C GLN A 185 17.83 -8.82 9.68
N GLU A 186 17.40 -9.75 10.52
CA GLU A 186 17.62 -11.17 10.30
C GLU A 186 17.11 -11.56 8.90
N ASN A 187 17.91 -12.34 8.15
CA ASN A 187 17.52 -12.83 6.85
C ASN A 187 16.64 -14.09 6.99
N VAL A 188 15.38 -13.89 7.31
CA VAL A 188 14.41 -14.98 7.45
C VAL A 188 14.02 -15.49 6.09
N GLN A 189 14.15 -16.80 5.87
CA GLN A 189 13.64 -17.48 4.67
C GLN A 189 12.23 -18.01 4.92
N GLY A 190 11.30 -17.70 4.05
CA GLY A 190 9.90 -18.10 4.17
C GLY A 190 9.11 -17.86 2.90
N GLU A 191 7.82 -18.18 2.94
CA GLU A 191 6.89 -17.88 1.86
C GLU A 191 6.30 -16.48 2.06
N GLU A 192 6.28 -15.68 1.01
CA GLU A 192 5.75 -14.31 1.04
C GLU A 192 4.27 -14.28 0.64
N TYR A 193 3.49 -13.59 1.44
CA TYR A 193 2.08 -13.35 1.23
C TYR A 193 1.79 -11.85 1.22
N GLY A 194 0.96 -11.41 0.27
CA GLY A 194 0.33 -10.09 0.29
C GLY A 194 -1.09 -10.22 0.81
N VAL A 195 -1.49 -9.35 1.71
CA VAL A 195 -2.83 -9.35 2.28
C VAL A 195 -3.46 -7.98 2.11
N ASP A 196 -4.58 -7.91 1.40
CA ASP A 196 -5.41 -6.71 1.42
C ASP A 196 -6.37 -6.78 2.61
N ILE A 197 -6.25 -5.83 3.53
CA ILE A 197 -7.15 -5.66 4.67
C ILE A 197 -7.96 -4.39 4.43
N PHE A 198 -9.28 -4.47 4.45
CA PHE A 198 -10.15 -3.30 4.30
C PHE A 198 -10.94 -3.06 5.59
N ASN A 199 -10.69 -1.92 6.22
CA ASN A 199 -11.42 -1.47 7.37
C ASN A 199 -12.56 -0.53 6.97
N ASP A 200 -13.66 -0.58 7.71
CA ASP A 200 -14.81 0.30 7.54
C ASP A 200 -14.59 1.68 8.20
N TRP A 201 -15.64 2.50 8.21
CA TRP A 201 -15.63 3.80 8.87
C TRP A 201 -15.51 3.73 10.41
N GLN A 202 -15.80 2.57 11.04
CA GLN A 202 -15.56 2.30 12.47
C GLN A 202 -14.15 1.78 12.73
N LEU A 203 -13.29 1.75 11.70
CA LEU A 203 -11.91 1.25 11.75
C LEU A 203 -11.84 -0.26 12.11
N LYS A 204 -12.85 -1.03 11.67
CA LYS A 204 -12.92 -2.48 11.86
C LYS A 204 -12.71 -3.21 10.54
N PRO A 205 -11.93 -4.29 10.51
CA PRO A 205 -11.76 -5.09 9.30
C PRO A 205 -13.07 -5.72 8.86
N VAL A 206 -13.43 -5.53 7.59
CA VAL A 206 -14.66 -6.06 6.97
C VAL A 206 -14.37 -6.96 5.77
N ARG A 207 -13.19 -6.82 5.15
CA ARG A 207 -12.69 -7.70 4.08
C ARG A 207 -11.22 -7.98 4.30
N ILE A 208 -10.82 -9.22 4.03
CA ILE A 208 -9.42 -9.66 4.05
C ILE A 208 -9.23 -10.59 2.86
N VAL A 209 -8.21 -10.33 2.05
CA VAL A 209 -7.87 -11.17 0.89
C VAL A 209 -6.40 -11.56 0.98
N ILE A 210 -6.15 -12.85 1.05
CA ILE A 210 -4.80 -13.41 1.21
C ILE A 210 -4.31 -13.90 -0.15
N LYS A 211 -3.08 -13.53 -0.49
CA LYS A 211 -2.44 -13.88 -1.77
C LYS A 211 -1.03 -14.38 -1.50
N LYS A 212 -0.71 -15.58 -1.94
CA LYS A 212 0.66 -16.06 -2.04
C LYS A 212 1.34 -15.33 -3.21
N LYS A 213 2.58 -14.86 -3.03
CA LYS A 213 3.36 -14.14 -4.04
C LYS A 213 4.47 -15.04 -4.61
N PRO A 214 4.24 -15.80 -5.69
CA PRO A 214 5.27 -16.64 -6.29
C PRO A 214 6.35 -15.85 -7.03
N ALA A 215 6.07 -14.62 -7.46
CA ALA A 215 7.03 -13.77 -8.15
C ALA A 215 6.77 -12.29 -7.95
N MET A 216 7.86 -11.54 -7.79
CA MET A 216 7.90 -10.08 -7.74
C MET A 216 8.64 -9.55 -8.97
N ARG A 217 8.29 -8.35 -9.45
CA ARG A 217 8.98 -7.63 -10.51
C ARG A 217 9.13 -6.16 -10.11
N SER A 218 10.36 -5.67 -10.06
CA SER A 218 10.65 -4.26 -9.71
C SER A 218 9.96 -3.79 -8.43
N GLY A 219 10.00 -4.63 -7.38
CA GLY A 219 9.40 -4.32 -6.08
C GLY A 219 7.87 -4.40 -6.01
N GLU A 220 7.18 -4.79 -7.09
CA GLU A 220 5.73 -4.99 -7.10
C GLU A 220 5.37 -6.47 -7.34
N THR A 221 4.22 -6.88 -6.84
CA THR A 221 3.66 -8.21 -7.10
C THR A 221 3.42 -8.39 -8.60
N ASP A 222 4.12 -9.34 -9.22
CA ASP A 222 3.98 -9.71 -10.64
C ASP A 222 2.98 -10.84 -10.82
N LYS A 223 3.04 -11.84 -9.94
CA LYS A 223 2.12 -12.97 -9.92
C LYS A 223 1.60 -13.18 -8.51
N ALA A 224 0.32 -13.51 -8.38
CA ALA A 224 -0.30 -13.82 -7.12
C ALA A 224 -1.33 -14.94 -7.27
N ILE A 225 -1.44 -15.77 -6.24
CA ILE A 225 -2.47 -16.81 -6.14
C ILE A 225 -3.27 -16.51 -4.88
N THR A 226 -4.59 -16.34 -5.00
CA THR A 226 -5.43 -16.20 -3.82
C THR A 226 -5.51 -17.53 -3.07
N VAL A 227 -5.44 -17.46 -1.75
CA VAL A 227 -5.46 -18.65 -0.88
C VAL A 227 -6.32 -18.39 0.36
N TYR A 228 -6.95 -19.44 0.88
CA TYR A 228 -7.50 -19.42 2.23
C TYR A 228 -6.45 -19.98 3.21
N ASP A 229 -6.05 -19.17 4.18
CA ASP A 229 -5.14 -19.54 5.26
C ASP A 229 -5.67 -18.92 6.56
N ASP A 230 -6.21 -19.76 7.43
CA ASP A 230 -6.86 -19.29 8.67
C ASP A 230 -5.84 -18.64 9.63
N SER A 231 -4.57 -19.07 9.65
CA SER A 231 -3.54 -18.46 10.49
C SER A 231 -3.23 -17.03 10.07
N ILE A 232 -3.05 -16.80 8.77
CA ILE A 232 -2.85 -15.45 8.20
C ILE A 232 -4.12 -14.62 8.37
N LEU A 233 -5.31 -15.21 8.21
CA LEU A 233 -6.59 -14.52 8.42
C LEU A 233 -6.70 -13.98 9.85
N TYR A 234 -6.43 -14.80 10.87
CA TYR A 234 -6.49 -14.37 12.27
C TYR A 234 -5.46 -13.29 12.60
N LEU A 235 -4.23 -13.42 12.08
CA LEU A 235 -3.20 -12.39 12.20
C LEU A 235 -3.69 -11.06 11.59
N SER A 236 -4.28 -11.11 10.40
CA SER A 236 -4.76 -9.93 9.66
C SER A 236 -5.96 -9.26 10.34
N ILE A 237 -6.90 -10.04 10.90
CA ILE A 237 -8.01 -9.50 11.71
C ILE A 237 -7.46 -8.77 12.94
N ARG A 238 -6.50 -9.38 13.65
CA ARG A 238 -5.84 -8.78 14.81
C ARG A 238 -5.12 -7.50 14.41
N LEU A 239 -4.34 -7.51 13.33
CA LEU A 239 -3.64 -6.34 12.81
C LEU A 239 -4.61 -5.20 12.49
N GLY A 240 -5.67 -5.47 11.71
CA GLY A 240 -6.65 -4.44 11.32
C GLY A 240 -7.36 -3.81 12.50
N LYS A 241 -7.69 -4.60 13.54
CA LYS A 241 -8.30 -4.12 14.79
C LYS A 241 -7.35 -3.29 15.65
N THR A 242 -6.05 -3.62 15.64
CA THR A 242 -5.04 -2.98 16.48
C THR A 242 -4.52 -1.70 15.83
N LEU A 243 -4.18 -1.74 14.52
CA LEU A 243 -3.67 -0.60 13.78
C LEU A 243 -4.76 0.45 13.51
N LYS A 244 -6.03 0.02 13.41
CA LYS A 244 -7.18 0.92 13.18
C LYS A 244 -7.00 1.84 11.96
N HIS A 245 -6.44 1.28 10.89
CA HIS A 245 -6.35 2.00 9.62
C HIS A 245 -7.73 2.25 9.02
N PHE A 246 -7.83 3.23 8.11
CA PHE A 246 -9.06 3.58 7.40
C PHE A 246 -9.01 3.10 5.95
N GLY A 247 -10.02 2.38 5.49
CA GLY A 247 -10.08 1.84 4.13
C GLY A 247 -9.04 0.73 3.88
N PRO A 248 -8.36 0.73 2.72
CA PRO A 248 -7.44 -0.33 2.34
C PRO A 248 -6.09 -0.25 3.04
N LEU A 249 -5.55 -1.42 3.38
CA LEU A 249 -4.17 -1.64 3.80
C LEU A 249 -3.61 -2.80 2.99
N ASP A 250 -2.48 -2.59 2.31
CA ASP A 250 -1.67 -3.62 1.68
C ASP A 250 -0.59 -4.05 2.67
N CYS A 251 -0.67 -5.27 3.16
CA CYS A 251 0.20 -5.84 4.18
C CYS A 251 1.01 -7.00 3.59
N ASP A 252 2.32 -6.98 3.78
CA ASP A 252 3.20 -8.07 3.41
C ASP A 252 3.56 -8.91 4.63
N ILE A 253 3.40 -10.23 4.51
CA ILE A 253 3.64 -11.21 5.55
C ILE A 253 4.62 -12.25 5.04
N LEU A 254 5.66 -12.55 5.82
CA LEU A 254 6.58 -13.66 5.62
C LEU A 254 6.19 -14.81 6.54
N LYS A 255 5.90 -15.99 6.00
CA LYS A 255 5.52 -17.18 6.75
C LYS A 255 6.63 -18.23 6.68
N LYS A 256 7.12 -18.67 7.86
CA LYS A 256 8.14 -19.71 8.03
C LYS A 256 7.61 -20.77 9.00
N GLY A 257 7.06 -21.84 8.47
CA GLY A 257 6.33 -22.83 9.29
C GLY A 257 5.12 -22.17 9.97
N GLU A 258 5.07 -22.23 11.29
CA GLU A 258 4.00 -21.61 12.10
C GLU A 258 4.28 -20.12 12.41
N GLN A 259 5.48 -19.64 12.21
CA GLN A 259 5.86 -18.26 12.48
C GLN A 259 5.42 -17.35 11.33
N MET A 260 4.89 -16.18 11.67
CA MET A 260 4.40 -15.19 10.72
C MET A 260 4.88 -13.80 11.10
N PHE A 261 5.60 -13.16 10.19
CA PHE A 261 6.20 -11.85 10.38
C PHE A 261 5.55 -10.83 9.45
N ILE A 262 5.06 -9.75 10.00
CA ILE A 262 4.61 -8.58 9.22
C ILE A 262 5.88 -7.84 8.78
N ILE A 263 6.10 -7.71 7.47
CA ILE A 263 7.34 -7.16 6.90
C ILE A 263 7.16 -5.80 6.24
N ASP A 264 5.92 -5.46 5.84
CA ASP A 264 5.57 -4.16 5.29
C ASP A 264 4.09 -3.83 5.48
N LEU A 265 3.78 -2.52 5.65
CA LEU A 265 2.42 -2.00 5.79
C LEU A 265 2.28 -0.77 4.89
N ASN A 266 1.31 -0.79 3.97
CA ASN A 266 1.04 0.32 3.06
C ASN A 266 -0.44 0.70 3.14
N PRO A 267 -0.83 1.84 3.76
CA PRO A 267 -2.23 2.19 4.01
C PRO A 267 -2.90 2.76 2.75
N ARG A 268 -2.91 1.98 1.69
CA ARG A 268 -3.49 2.26 0.37
C ARG A 268 -3.72 0.97 -0.41
N PHE A 269 -4.37 1.06 -1.60
CA PHE A 269 -4.43 -0.06 -2.52
C PHE A 269 -3.03 -0.49 -2.99
N GLY A 270 -2.70 -1.76 -2.79
CA GLY A 270 -1.42 -2.35 -3.15
C GLY A 270 -1.27 -2.65 -4.64
N GLY A 271 -0.02 -2.88 -5.07
CA GLY A 271 0.26 -3.40 -6.41
C GLY A 271 -0.31 -4.79 -6.66
N GLY A 272 -0.60 -5.55 -5.60
CA GLY A 272 -1.24 -6.87 -5.63
C GLY A 272 -2.78 -6.85 -5.68
N TYR A 273 -3.43 -5.69 -5.49
CA TYR A 273 -4.89 -5.58 -5.48
C TYR A 273 -5.60 -6.13 -6.72
N PRO A 274 -5.06 -6.05 -7.96
CA PRO A 274 -5.70 -6.67 -9.11
C PRO A 274 -6.04 -8.16 -8.91
N ALA A 275 -5.18 -8.91 -8.22
CA ALA A 275 -5.46 -10.31 -7.93
C ALA A 275 -6.66 -10.49 -7.00
N SER A 276 -6.80 -9.63 -5.99
CA SER A 276 -7.96 -9.63 -5.10
C SER A 276 -9.24 -9.30 -5.86
N HIS A 277 -9.22 -8.26 -6.68
CA HIS A 277 -10.38 -7.84 -7.47
C HIS A 277 -10.83 -8.92 -8.45
N LEU A 278 -9.90 -9.50 -9.22
CA LEU A 278 -10.18 -10.54 -10.20
C LEU A 278 -10.63 -11.86 -9.55
N ALA A 279 -10.25 -12.11 -8.31
CA ALA A 279 -10.78 -13.21 -7.51
C ALA A 279 -12.21 -12.95 -6.98
N GLY A 280 -12.74 -11.74 -7.15
CA GLY A 280 -14.11 -11.38 -6.76
C GLY A 280 -14.20 -10.43 -5.57
N ALA A 281 -13.08 -10.09 -4.90
CA ALA A 281 -13.07 -9.12 -3.80
C ALA A 281 -13.09 -7.68 -4.35
N ASN A 282 -14.29 -7.19 -4.65
CA ASN A 282 -14.47 -5.81 -5.14
C ASN A 282 -14.41 -4.79 -3.98
N LEU A 283 -13.20 -4.46 -3.52
CA LEU A 283 -13.02 -3.47 -2.45
C LEU A 283 -13.34 -2.04 -2.91
N LEU A 284 -13.17 -1.73 -4.19
CA LEU A 284 -13.57 -0.45 -4.77
C LEU A 284 -15.09 -0.22 -4.69
N GLY A 285 -15.90 -1.27 -4.84
CA GLY A 285 -17.35 -1.22 -4.67
C GLY A 285 -17.81 -0.89 -3.24
N LEU A 286 -16.93 -0.97 -2.25
CA LEU A 286 -17.23 -0.60 -0.86
C LEU A 286 -17.08 0.90 -0.57
N LEU A 287 -16.44 1.66 -1.47
CA LEU A 287 -16.10 3.07 -1.24
C LEU A 287 -17.33 3.97 -1.04
N SER A 288 -18.45 3.68 -1.71
CA SER A 288 -19.70 4.42 -1.52
C SER A 288 -20.25 4.25 -0.10
N LYS A 289 -20.27 3.02 0.40
CA LYS A 289 -20.70 2.74 1.78
C LYS A 289 -19.74 3.38 2.80
N LEU A 290 -18.44 3.31 2.53
CA LEU A 290 -17.42 3.93 3.37
C LEU A 290 -17.63 5.45 3.45
N LYS A 291 -17.81 6.13 2.31
CA LYS A 291 -18.06 7.57 2.21
C LYS A 291 -19.32 8.01 2.95
N LEU A 292 -20.38 7.18 2.90
CA LEU A 292 -21.68 7.49 3.49
C LEU A 292 -21.81 6.97 4.94
N ASN A 293 -20.73 6.45 5.54
CA ASN A 293 -20.71 5.80 6.85
C ASN A 293 -21.79 4.72 7.00
N GLN A 294 -22.07 4.01 5.90
CA GLN A 294 -23.05 2.91 5.87
C GLN A 294 -22.42 1.60 6.34
N PRO A 295 -23.20 0.72 6.99
CA PRO A 295 -22.73 -0.58 7.40
C PRO A 295 -22.20 -1.40 6.22
N ILE A 296 -21.03 -2.00 6.39
CA ILE A 296 -20.45 -2.97 5.46
C ILE A 296 -20.50 -4.32 6.17
N GLU A 297 -21.17 -5.29 5.55
CA GLU A 297 -21.21 -6.66 6.06
C GLU A 297 -19.80 -7.23 6.15
N ILE A 298 -19.50 -7.92 7.24
CA ILE A 298 -18.20 -8.58 7.43
C ILE A 298 -18.20 -9.89 6.66
N ASP A 299 -17.29 -10.02 5.69
CA ASP A 299 -17.07 -11.27 4.95
C ASP A 299 -15.59 -11.38 4.58
N TYR A 300 -14.85 -12.17 5.33
CA TYR A 300 -13.43 -12.40 5.13
C TYR A 300 -13.11 -13.44 4.05
N LYS A 301 -14.12 -14.08 3.48
CA LYS A 301 -13.98 -15.04 2.39
C LYS A 301 -14.73 -14.61 1.12
N ALA A 302 -15.04 -13.31 0.99
CA ALA A 302 -15.68 -12.71 -0.19
C ALA A 302 -14.74 -12.69 -1.42
N TYR A 303 -14.04 -13.79 -1.69
CA TYR A 303 -13.22 -13.99 -2.88
C TYR A 303 -13.07 -15.48 -3.18
N ARG A 304 -12.65 -15.81 -4.38
CA ARG A 304 -12.40 -17.19 -4.81
C ARG A 304 -10.98 -17.60 -4.44
N ASP A 305 -10.85 -18.77 -3.86
CA ASP A 305 -9.58 -19.44 -3.59
C ASP A 305 -8.95 -19.96 -4.89
N GLY A 306 -7.61 -20.09 -4.93
CA GLY A 306 -6.87 -20.69 -6.03
C GLY A 306 -6.84 -19.89 -7.34
N VAL A 307 -7.21 -18.61 -7.34
CA VAL A 307 -7.16 -17.78 -8.55
C VAL A 307 -5.75 -17.28 -8.77
N LEU A 308 -5.09 -17.77 -9.81
CA LEU A 308 -3.79 -17.26 -10.28
C LEU A 308 -4.01 -16.02 -11.14
N THR A 309 -3.42 -14.92 -10.73
CA THR A 309 -3.35 -13.66 -11.49
C THR A 309 -1.91 -13.36 -11.86
N MET A 310 -1.70 -12.95 -13.10
CA MET A 310 -0.41 -12.56 -13.66
C MET A 310 -0.55 -11.17 -14.30
N LYS A 311 0.41 -10.28 -14.04
CA LYS A 311 0.49 -9.00 -14.76
C LYS A 311 1.10 -9.22 -16.13
N ASP A 312 0.57 -8.52 -17.12
CA ASP A 312 1.11 -8.44 -18.46
C ASP A 312 1.42 -6.98 -18.83
N ILE A 313 2.24 -6.79 -19.85
CA ILE A 313 2.65 -5.47 -20.33
C ILE A 313 1.60 -4.99 -21.34
N GLY A 314 0.79 -4.00 -20.91
CA GLY A 314 -0.08 -3.26 -21.82
C GLY A 314 0.67 -2.07 -22.44
N LEU A 315 0.45 -1.81 -23.73
CA LEU A 315 1.02 -0.66 -24.44
C LEU A 315 -0.03 0.45 -24.57
N LYS A 316 0.41 1.70 -24.36
CA LYS A 316 -0.37 2.91 -24.64
C LYS A 316 0.42 3.75 -25.63
N SER A 317 -0.26 4.31 -26.62
CA SER A 317 0.33 5.28 -27.56
C SER A 317 -0.56 6.51 -27.64
N VAL A 318 0.04 7.68 -27.56
CA VAL A 318 -0.65 8.96 -27.68
C VAL A 318 0.14 9.85 -28.64
N LYS A 319 -0.57 10.70 -29.39
CA LYS A 319 0.07 11.66 -30.28
C LYS A 319 0.54 12.85 -29.44
N VAL A 320 1.84 13.07 -29.39
CA VAL A 320 2.42 14.26 -28.78
C VAL A 320 2.36 15.38 -29.81
N HIS A 321 1.71 16.48 -29.47
CA HIS A 321 1.78 17.70 -30.26
C HIS A 321 3.00 18.49 -29.78
N HIS A 322 4.05 18.50 -30.58
CA HIS A 322 5.18 19.40 -30.32
C HIS A 322 4.68 20.84 -30.41
N ALA A 323 4.85 21.61 -29.33
CA ALA A 323 4.56 23.03 -29.27
C ALA A 323 5.63 23.81 -30.06
#